data_c06001f1f11e9f6c70f3ec7f3e1c71e2
#
_entry.id   c06001f1f11e9f6c70f3ec7f3e1c71e2
#
_cell.length_a   1.000
_cell.length_b   1.000
_cell.length_c   1.000
_cell.angle_alpha   90.00
_cell.angle_beta   90.00
_cell.angle_gamma   90.00
#
_symmetry.space_group_name_H-M   'P 1'
#
loop_
_entity.id
_entity.type
_entity.pdbx_description
1 polymer ?
#
loop_
_entity_poly.entity_id
_entity_poly.type
_entity_poly.pdbx_seq_one_letter_code
_entity_poly.pdbx_strand_id
1 'polypeptide(L)'
;MNPNPFKPTAGKRPPVLIGRESVIEDFEEGLDNGAGAPGRLMLITGNRGCGKTVLLRELQRLAAERGWAVVSDSASLGLCDRLADALRSNKPVVTSMEFGPSFGRMSVEAARAKGETLRGLVNERLKKLGQGKGILFAIDEAQSASIEELAALAVLYQQVLGDQDATGLPDSEQRGLALAFAGLPSMVDDLLEEPSVTFLRRA
;
A
#
# COMPACT_ATOMS: atom_id res chain seq x y z
N MET A 1 -39.32 -11.78 -4.17
CA MET A 1 -38.57 -10.90 -3.22
C MET A 1 -37.15 -10.79 -3.77
N ASN A 2 -36.69 -9.58 -4.11
CA ASN A 2 -35.28 -9.39 -4.44
C ASN A 2 -34.45 -9.59 -3.17
N PRO A 3 -33.40 -10.43 -3.18
CA PRO A 3 -32.55 -10.62 -2.03
C PRO A 3 -31.89 -9.29 -1.67
N ASN A 4 -31.80 -8.99 -0.38
CA ASN A 4 -31.12 -7.80 0.11
C ASN A 4 -29.65 -7.82 -0.36
N PRO A 5 -29.22 -6.85 -1.19
CA PRO A 5 -27.85 -6.82 -1.70
C PRO A 5 -26.81 -6.48 -0.62
N PHE A 6 -27.24 -5.91 0.50
CA PHE A 6 -26.35 -5.55 1.61
C PHE A 6 -26.18 -6.75 2.54
N LYS A 7 -25.00 -7.37 2.48
CA LYS A 7 -24.63 -8.43 3.43
C LYS A 7 -23.76 -7.78 4.53
N PRO A 8 -24.18 -7.78 5.80
CA PRO A 8 -23.46 -7.15 6.89
C PRO A 8 -22.26 -7.99 7.34
N THR A 9 -21.38 -8.29 6.40
CA THR A 9 -20.14 -9.03 6.67
C THR A 9 -18.96 -8.10 6.47
N ALA A 10 -18.15 -7.92 7.49
CA ALA A 10 -16.98 -7.04 7.42
C ALA A 10 -16.11 -7.35 6.19
N GLY A 11 -15.81 -6.31 5.42
CA GLY A 11 -14.95 -6.38 4.25
C GLY A 11 -15.53 -7.05 2.99
N LYS A 12 -16.82 -7.41 2.95
CA LYS A 12 -17.45 -7.77 1.66
C LYS A 12 -17.76 -6.51 0.85
N ARG A 13 -17.44 -6.58 -0.45
CA ARG A 13 -17.74 -5.50 -1.41
C ARG A 13 -19.26 -5.30 -1.48
N PRO A 14 -19.76 -4.09 -1.23
CA PRO A 14 -21.14 -3.76 -1.56
C PRO A 14 -21.31 -3.76 -3.10
N PRO A 15 -22.51 -3.96 -3.61
CA PRO A 15 -22.77 -3.93 -5.05
C PRO A 15 -22.44 -2.58 -5.70
N VAL A 16 -22.43 -1.49 -4.92
CA VAL A 16 -22.08 -0.13 -5.37
C VAL A 16 -21.30 0.58 -4.25
N LEU A 17 -20.20 1.23 -4.61
CA LEU A 17 -19.39 2.11 -3.75
C LEU A 17 -19.81 3.56 -4.02
N ILE A 18 -20.93 3.99 -3.43
CA ILE A 18 -21.46 5.35 -3.64
C ILE A 18 -20.61 6.38 -2.90
N GLY A 19 -20.25 7.49 -3.58
CA GLY A 19 -19.52 8.61 -3.01
C GLY A 19 -18.01 8.33 -2.81
N ARG A 20 -17.45 7.37 -3.55
CA ARG A 20 -16.02 7.03 -3.56
C ARG A 20 -15.42 7.09 -4.96
N GLU A 21 -16.20 7.51 -5.95
CA GLU A 21 -15.86 7.50 -7.36
C GLU A 21 -14.61 8.35 -7.60
N SER A 22 -14.55 9.57 -7.07
CA SER A 22 -13.40 10.46 -7.24
C SER A 22 -12.10 9.89 -6.65
N VAL A 23 -12.19 9.24 -5.48
CA VAL A 23 -11.01 8.60 -4.85
C VAL A 23 -10.50 7.44 -5.69
N ILE A 24 -11.41 6.70 -6.31
CA ILE A 24 -11.08 5.60 -7.21
C ILE A 24 -10.44 6.14 -8.49
N GLU A 25 -11.03 7.16 -9.09
CA GLU A 25 -10.53 7.84 -10.29
C GLU A 25 -9.12 8.42 -10.05
N ASP A 26 -8.91 9.15 -8.94
CA ASP A 26 -7.59 9.68 -8.56
C ASP A 26 -6.54 8.57 -8.44
N PHE A 27 -6.92 7.42 -7.86
CA PHE A 27 -6.02 6.28 -7.74
C PHE A 27 -5.70 5.66 -9.10
N GLU A 28 -6.70 5.46 -9.96
CA GLU A 28 -6.54 4.90 -11.30
C GLU A 28 -5.63 5.81 -12.15
N GLU A 29 -5.89 7.11 -12.14
CA GLU A 29 -5.02 8.10 -12.78
C GLU A 29 -3.60 8.07 -12.21
N GLY A 30 -3.45 7.93 -10.89
CA GLY A 30 -2.16 7.79 -10.23
C GLY A 30 -1.37 6.59 -10.74
N LEU A 31 -2.02 5.45 -10.98
CA LEU A 31 -1.37 4.26 -11.53
C LEU A 31 -0.96 4.44 -13.00
N ASP A 32 -1.79 5.13 -13.79
CA ASP A 32 -1.64 5.26 -15.23
C ASP A 32 -0.69 6.43 -15.62
N ASN A 33 -0.66 7.53 -14.84
CA ASN A 33 0.13 8.73 -15.14
C ASN A 33 1.61 8.66 -14.72
N GLY A 34 2.06 7.56 -14.15
CA GLY A 34 3.47 7.36 -13.89
C GLY A 34 3.94 7.74 -12.49
N ALA A 35 5.25 7.76 -12.31
CA ALA A 35 5.89 8.01 -11.02
C ALA A 35 5.60 9.44 -10.53
N GLY A 36 5.36 9.60 -9.23
CA GLY A 36 5.07 10.90 -8.62
C GLY A 36 3.65 11.43 -8.85
N ALA A 37 2.80 10.74 -9.61
CA ALA A 37 1.41 11.16 -9.81
C ALA A 37 0.61 11.16 -8.49
N PRO A 38 -0.26 12.16 -8.25
CA PRO A 38 -1.26 12.09 -7.19
C PRO A 38 -2.04 10.79 -7.27
N GLY A 39 -2.54 10.28 -6.15
CA GLY A 39 -3.23 9.00 -6.11
C GLY A 39 -2.32 7.77 -5.88
N ARG A 40 -1.00 7.88 -6.09
CA ARG A 40 -0.05 6.83 -5.66
C ARG A 40 0.28 6.85 -4.18
N LEU A 41 -0.05 7.92 -3.48
CA LEU A 41 0.10 8.04 -2.03
C LEU A 41 -1.23 8.50 -1.44
N MET A 42 -1.96 7.59 -0.80
CA MET A 42 -3.32 7.82 -0.31
C MET A 42 -3.43 7.60 1.19
N LEU A 43 -4.03 8.57 1.86
CA LEU A 43 -4.39 8.51 3.27
C LEU A 43 -5.92 8.43 3.38
N ILE A 44 -6.44 7.22 3.57
CA ILE A 44 -7.88 6.93 3.63
C ILE A 44 -8.33 7.02 5.09
N THR A 45 -9.00 8.09 5.46
CA THR A 45 -9.41 8.34 6.84
C THR A 45 -10.92 8.31 7.03
N GLY A 46 -11.33 8.09 8.24
CA GLY A 46 -12.74 8.13 8.64
C GLY A 46 -13.00 7.31 9.88
N ASN A 47 -14.21 7.49 10.42
CA ASN A 47 -14.65 6.76 11.60
C ASN A 47 -14.74 5.24 11.36
N ARG A 48 -14.81 4.47 12.42
CA ARG A 48 -15.03 3.02 12.30
C ARG A 48 -16.37 2.74 11.57
N GLY A 49 -16.34 1.75 10.67
CA GLY A 49 -17.52 1.36 9.90
C GLY A 49 -17.82 2.19 8.66
N CYS A 50 -17.05 3.25 8.34
CA CYS A 50 -17.27 4.08 7.14
C CYS A 50 -16.81 3.46 5.83
N GLY A 51 -16.37 2.18 5.83
CA GLY A 51 -16.04 1.44 4.60
C GLY A 51 -14.58 1.56 4.14
N LYS A 52 -13.63 2.02 4.98
CA LYS A 52 -12.20 2.13 4.62
C LYS A 52 -11.61 0.83 4.07
N THR A 53 -11.81 -0.28 4.79
CA THR A 53 -11.36 -1.61 4.36
C THR A 53 -11.94 -2.02 3.01
N VAL A 54 -13.20 -1.66 2.74
CA VAL A 54 -13.87 -1.98 1.47
C VAL A 54 -13.25 -1.18 0.33
N LEU A 55 -13.01 0.11 0.55
CA LEU A 55 -12.33 0.96 -0.42
C LEU A 55 -10.90 0.47 -0.67
N LEU A 56 -10.14 0.17 0.40
CA LEU A 56 -8.78 -0.33 0.29
C LEU A 56 -8.72 -1.62 -0.55
N ARG A 57 -9.67 -2.54 -0.39
CA ARG A 57 -9.78 -3.75 -1.22
C ARG A 57 -10.09 -3.45 -2.68
N GLU A 58 -10.88 -2.43 -2.94
CA GLU A 58 -11.16 -2.01 -4.31
C GLU A 58 -9.89 -1.47 -4.97
N LEU A 59 -9.11 -0.64 -4.28
CA LEU A 59 -7.81 -0.17 -4.79
C LEU A 59 -6.84 -1.33 -5.06
N GLN A 60 -6.79 -2.32 -4.18
CA GLN A 60 -6.00 -3.54 -4.39
C GLN A 60 -6.41 -4.29 -5.66
N ARG A 61 -7.72 -4.44 -5.90
CA ARG A 61 -8.26 -5.10 -7.10
C ARG A 61 -7.86 -4.34 -8.36
N LEU A 62 -8.04 -3.02 -8.36
CA LEU A 62 -7.72 -2.16 -9.50
C LEU A 62 -6.23 -2.18 -9.84
N ALA A 63 -5.36 -2.16 -8.82
CA ALA A 63 -3.93 -2.30 -9.01
C ALA A 63 -3.56 -3.68 -9.60
N ALA A 64 -4.14 -4.76 -9.06
CA ALA A 64 -3.90 -6.11 -9.56
C ALA A 64 -4.36 -6.29 -11.01
N GLU A 65 -5.52 -5.73 -11.39
CA GLU A 65 -6.03 -5.76 -12.77
C GLU A 65 -5.12 -5.03 -13.75
N ARG A 66 -4.40 -3.99 -13.27
CA ARG A 66 -3.39 -3.29 -14.05
C ARG A 66 -2.02 -3.98 -14.06
N GLY A 67 -1.91 -5.15 -13.44
CA GLY A 67 -0.66 -5.94 -13.37
C GLY A 67 0.35 -5.42 -12.35
N TRP A 68 -0.09 -4.60 -11.37
CA TRP A 68 0.72 -4.22 -10.23
C TRP A 68 0.83 -5.37 -9.22
N ALA A 69 1.97 -5.49 -8.56
CA ALA A 69 2.10 -6.38 -7.42
C ALA A 69 1.42 -5.72 -6.19
N VAL A 70 0.54 -6.46 -5.52
CA VAL A 70 -0.16 -5.96 -4.34
C VAL A 70 0.37 -6.66 -3.11
N VAL A 71 0.81 -5.90 -2.13
CA VAL A 71 1.19 -6.37 -0.80
C VAL A 71 0.27 -5.70 0.21
N SER A 72 -0.52 -6.48 0.93
CA SER A 72 -1.46 -5.95 1.92
C SER A 72 -1.19 -6.49 3.30
N ASP A 73 -1.35 -5.64 4.32
CA ASP A 73 -1.24 -6.01 5.72
C ASP A 73 -2.27 -5.24 6.56
N SER A 74 -2.62 -5.79 7.71
CA SER A 74 -3.29 -5.07 8.78
C SER A 74 -2.22 -4.60 9.77
N ALA A 75 -2.12 -3.29 9.94
CA ALA A 75 -1.02 -2.69 10.68
C ALA A 75 -0.90 -3.20 12.12
N SER A 76 0.31 -3.43 12.55
CA SER A 76 0.72 -3.72 13.92
C SER A 76 2.23 -3.50 14.02
N LEU A 77 2.80 -3.55 15.21
CA LEU A 77 4.26 -3.45 15.38
C LEU A 77 5.01 -4.47 14.51
N GLY A 78 6.11 -4.04 13.88
CA GLY A 78 6.89 -4.85 12.95
C GLY A 78 6.30 -4.91 11.53
N LEU A 79 5.53 -3.89 11.14
CA LEU A 79 4.93 -3.78 9.81
C LEU A 79 5.98 -3.85 8.70
N CYS A 80 7.07 -3.09 8.80
CA CYS A 80 8.12 -3.07 7.79
C CYS A 80 8.80 -4.44 7.60
N ASP A 81 8.99 -5.19 8.68
CA ASP A 81 9.55 -6.55 8.62
C ASP A 81 8.59 -7.51 7.88
N ARG A 82 7.29 -7.45 8.17
CA ARG A 82 6.29 -8.28 7.47
C ARG A 82 6.17 -7.96 5.99
N LEU A 83 6.24 -6.69 5.62
CA LEU A 83 6.25 -6.27 4.21
C LEU A 83 7.51 -6.79 3.50
N ALA A 84 8.66 -6.75 4.15
CA ALA A 84 9.90 -7.33 3.63
C ALA A 84 9.76 -8.84 3.40
N ASP A 85 9.18 -9.57 4.35
CA ASP A 85 8.93 -11.01 4.24
C ASP A 85 7.95 -11.36 3.11
N ALA A 86 6.90 -10.55 2.94
CA ALA A 86 5.97 -10.70 1.84
C ALA A 86 6.65 -10.54 0.47
N LEU A 87 7.55 -9.56 0.33
CA LEU A 87 8.33 -9.35 -0.89
C LEU A 87 9.29 -10.52 -1.19
N ARG A 88 9.89 -11.14 -0.17
CA ARG A 88 10.79 -12.30 -0.32
C ARG A 88 10.05 -13.56 -0.77
N SER A 89 8.83 -13.77 -0.29
CA SER A 89 8.09 -15.01 -0.52
C SER A 89 7.74 -15.27 -1.98
N ASN A 90 7.94 -14.29 -2.87
CA ASN A 90 7.68 -14.34 -4.33
C ASN A 90 6.29 -14.91 -4.72
N LYS A 91 5.38 -15.02 -3.75
CA LYS A 91 4.00 -15.43 -4.01
C LYS A 91 3.25 -14.23 -4.57
N PRO A 92 2.35 -14.43 -5.55
CA PRO A 92 1.42 -13.38 -5.91
C PRO A 92 0.58 -13.10 -4.65
N VAL A 93 0.84 -11.97 -3.99
CA VAL A 93 0.11 -11.61 -2.78
C VAL A 93 -1.19 -10.91 -3.19
N VAL A 94 -2.09 -11.69 -3.77
CA VAL A 94 -3.51 -11.40 -3.69
C VAL A 94 -3.98 -12.13 -2.44
N THR A 95 -3.80 -11.55 -1.28
CA THR A 95 -4.23 -12.19 -0.05
C THR A 95 -5.51 -11.55 0.46
N SER A 96 -6.60 -12.13 0.02
CA SER A 96 -7.78 -12.19 0.84
C SER A 96 -7.52 -13.24 1.93
N MET A 97 -7.50 -12.81 3.20
CA MET A 97 -7.71 -13.60 4.41
C MET A 97 -6.88 -14.89 4.59
N GLU A 98 -6.17 -14.87 5.65
CA GLU A 98 -5.68 -15.93 6.55
C GLU A 98 -4.18 -15.83 6.80
N PHE A 99 -3.78 -14.88 7.64
CA PHE A 99 -2.51 -14.98 8.34
C PHE A 99 -2.79 -15.23 9.84
N GLY A 100 -2.64 -16.49 10.24
CA GLY A 100 -2.49 -16.85 11.64
C GLY A 100 -1.10 -16.38 12.16
N PRO A 101 -0.95 -16.14 13.47
CA PRO A 101 0.23 -15.49 14.06
C PRO A 101 1.53 -16.32 14.03
N SER A 102 1.59 -17.43 13.31
CA SER A 102 2.69 -18.41 13.41
C SER A 102 3.75 -18.35 12.30
N PHE A 103 3.57 -17.54 11.23
CA PHE A 103 4.48 -17.61 10.07
C PHE A 103 5.66 -16.64 10.11
N GLY A 104 5.65 -15.66 11.02
CA GLY A 104 6.59 -14.53 10.98
C GLY A 104 7.94 -14.70 11.69
N ARG A 105 8.12 -15.71 12.55
CA ARG A 105 9.31 -15.75 13.42
C ARG A 105 10.57 -16.38 12.82
N MET A 106 10.45 -17.31 11.88
CA MET A 106 11.62 -18.00 11.33
C MET A 106 12.29 -17.26 10.15
N SER A 107 11.55 -16.42 9.44
CA SER A 107 12.06 -15.67 8.28
C SER A 107 12.78 -14.38 8.65
N VAL A 108 12.40 -13.74 9.75
CA VAL A 108 12.98 -12.47 10.23
C VAL A 108 14.45 -12.61 10.63
N GLU A 109 14.81 -13.69 11.32
CA GLU A 109 16.21 -13.93 11.73
C GLU A 109 17.13 -14.23 10.53
N ALA A 110 16.65 -14.99 9.55
CA ALA A 110 17.41 -15.31 8.34
C ALA A 110 17.63 -14.08 7.44
N ALA A 111 16.70 -13.13 7.47
CA ALA A 111 16.74 -11.92 6.67
C ALA A 111 17.65 -10.83 7.26
N ARG A 112 17.65 -10.69 8.60
CA ARG A 112 18.62 -9.83 9.31
C ARG A 112 20.06 -10.27 9.06
N ALA A 113 20.28 -11.56 8.87
CA ALA A 113 21.60 -12.12 8.56
C ALA A 113 22.13 -11.73 7.16
N LYS A 114 21.26 -11.32 6.21
CA LYS A 114 21.65 -10.92 4.86
C LYS A 114 21.86 -9.41 4.65
N GLY A 115 21.50 -8.57 5.62
CA GLY A 115 21.61 -7.10 5.51
C GLY A 115 20.72 -6.48 4.41
N GLU A 116 19.72 -7.21 3.93
CA GLU A 116 18.78 -6.73 2.91
C GLU A 116 17.81 -5.72 3.51
N THR A 117 17.79 -4.51 2.96
CA THR A 117 16.84 -3.46 3.36
C THR A 117 15.51 -3.62 2.62
N LEU A 118 14.41 -3.10 3.21
CA LEU A 118 13.10 -3.06 2.54
C LEU A 118 13.19 -2.37 1.17
N ARG A 119 13.97 -1.28 1.04
CA ARG A 119 14.25 -0.60 -0.24
C ARG A 119 14.90 -1.54 -1.26
N GLY A 120 15.89 -2.31 -0.85
CA GLY A 120 16.55 -3.29 -1.72
C GLY A 120 15.57 -4.32 -2.26
N LEU A 121 14.69 -4.87 -1.39
CA LEU A 121 13.66 -5.84 -1.77
C LEU A 121 12.61 -5.24 -2.71
N VAL A 122 12.17 -3.99 -2.46
CA VAL A 122 11.26 -3.28 -3.36
C VAL A 122 11.91 -3.11 -4.73
N ASN A 123 13.14 -2.60 -4.80
CA ASN A 123 13.85 -2.41 -6.06
C ASN A 123 14.08 -3.72 -6.82
N GLU A 124 14.42 -4.81 -6.12
CA GLU A 124 14.53 -6.15 -6.73
C GLU A 124 13.20 -6.66 -7.28
N ARG A 125 12.11 -6.39 -6.58
CA ARG A 125 10.76 -6.76 -7.03
C ARG A 125 10.33 -5.92 -8.22
N LEU A 126 10.58 -4.61 -8.21
CA LEU A 126 10.27 -3.70 -9.31
C LEU A 126 10.98 -4.12 -10.61
N LYS A 127 12.24 -4.56 -10.56
CA LYS A 127 12.97 -5.05 -11.73
C LYS A 127 12.28 -6.23 -12.43
N LYS A 128 11.49 -7.02 -11.71
CA LYS A 128 10.77 -8.18 -12.23
C LYS A 128 9.42 -7.84 -12.84
N LEU A 129 8.94 -6.60 -12.65
CA LEU A 129 7.68 -6.11 -13.20
C LEU A 129 7.89 -5.46 -14.57
N GLY A 130 6.83 -5.41 -15.38
CA GLY A 130 6.83 -4.69 -16.65
C GLY A 130 7.01 -3.17 -16.47
N GLN A 131 7.35 -2.46 -17.54
CA GLN A 131 7.37 -1.00 -17.55
C GLN A 131 6.00 -0.42 -17.21
N GLY A 132 5.95 0.73 -16.57
CA GLY A 132 4.73 1.37 -16.11
C GLY A 132 3.97 0.59 -15.01
N LYS A 133 4.56 -0.48 -14.47
CA LYS A 133 3.96 -1.26 -13.37
C LYS A 133 4.68 -0.97 -12.06
N GLY A 134 4.10 -1.43 -10.96
CA GLY A 134 4.68 -1.14 -9.65
C GLY A 134 4.20 -2.09 -8.56
N ILE A 135 4.45 -1.67 -7.33
CA ILE A 135 4.02 -2.36 -6.12
C ILE A 135 3.07 -1.44 -5.38
N LEU A 136 1.90 -1.95 -5.00
CA LEU A 136 0.99 -1.30 -4.06
C LEU A 136 1.19 -1.90 -2.67
N PHE A 137 1.55 -1.07 -1.68
CA PHE A 137 1.39 -1.39 -0.27
C PHE A 137 0.05 -0.87 0.22
N ALA A 138 -0.84 -1.77 0.60
CA ALA A 138 -2.18 -1.47 1.08
C ALA A 138 -2.29 -1.85 2.56
N ILE A 139 -2.28 -0.85 3.44
CA ILE A 139 -2.18 -1.02 4.90
C ILE A 139 -3.51 -0.64 5.55
N ASP A 140 -4.20 -1.62 6.13
CA ASP A 140 -5.42 -1.39 6.90
C ASP A 140 -5.09 -1.15 8.38
N GLU A 141 -6.01 -0.49 9.12
CA GLU A 141 -5.86 -0.14 10.54
C GLU A 141 -4.51 0.54 10.84
N ALA A 142 -4.05 1.43 9.95
CA ALA A 142 -2.71 2.03 9.98
C ALA A 142 -2.34 2.70 11.31
N GLN A 143 -3.32 3.16 12.11
CA GLN A 143 -3.08 3.67 13.46
C GLN A 143 -2.53 2.62 14.46
N SER A 144 -2.50 1.34 14.07
CA SER A 144 -1.96 0.25 14.91
C SER A 144 -0.46 -0.04 14.64
N ALA A 145 0.13 0.59 13.63
CA ALA A 145 1.58 0.62 13.44
C ALA A 145 2.21 1.77 14.26
N SER A 146 3.53 1.76 14.41
CA SER A 146 4.21 2.94 14.93
C SER A 146 4.30 4.04 13.87
N ILE A 147 4.35 5.31 14.30
CA ILE A 147 4.50 6.44 13.38
C ILE A 147 5.81 6.35 12.61
N GLU A 148 6.86 5.88 13.25
CA GLU A 148 8.17 5.68 12.63
C GLU A 148 8.12 4.67 11.49
N GLU A 149 7.33 3.59 11.61
CA GLU A 149 7.16 2.61 10.53
C GLU A 149 6.37 3.20 9.35
N LEU A 150 5.30 3.95 9.62
CA LEU A 150 4.53 4.63 8.57
C LEU A 150 5.37 5.69 7.87
N ALA A 151 6.13 6.47 8.64
CA ALA A 151 7.06 7.46 8.11
C ALA A 151 8.17 6.80 7.26
N ALA A 152 8.71 5.66 7.72
CA ALA A 152 9.70 4.91 6.94
C ALA A 152 9.15 4.43 5.59
N LEU A 153 7.89 4.02 5.52
CA LEU A 153 7.24 3.66 4.26
C LEU A 153 7.05 4.88 3.34
N ALA A 154 6.67 6.02 3.88
CA ALA A 154 6.55 7.25 3.11
C ALA A 154 7.92 7.72 2.58
N VAL A 155 8.98 7.66 3.39
CA VAL A 155 10.36 7.94 2.96
C VAL A 155 10.80 6.93 1.88
N LEU A 156 10.49 5.66 2.04
CA LEU A 156 10.75 4.63 1.02
C LEU A 156 10.09 4.99 -0.32
N TYR A 157 8.84 5.46 -0.29
CA TYR A 157 8.15 5.93 -1.49
C TYR A 157 8.95 7.02 -2.22
N GLN A 158 9.42 8.04 -1.49
CA GLN A 158 10.24 9.11 -2.07
C GLN A 158 11.58 8.60 -2.61
N GLN A 159 12.21 7.66 -1.93
CA GLN A 159 13.46 7.07 -2.38
C GLN A 159 13.29 6.26 -3.67
N VAL A 160 12.20 5.48 -3.76
CA VAL A 160 11.88 4.73 -4.99
C VAL A 160 11.57 5.67 -6.14
N LEU A 161 10.84 6.77 -5.88
CA LEU A 161 10.58 7.81 -6.87
C LEU A 161 11.90 8.37 -7.43
N GLY A 162 12.81 8.81 -6.57
CA GLY A 162 14.13 9.30 -7.00
C GLY A 162 14.97 8.24 -7.75
N ASP A 163 14.89 6.97 -7.36
CA ASP A 163 15.57 5.88 -8.07
C ASP A 163 15.02 5.71 -9.49
N GLN A 164 13.72 5.90 -9.70
CA GLN A 164 13.09 5.80 -11.02
C GLN A 164 13.38 7.02 -11.88
N ASP A 165 13.35 8.23 -11.33
CA ASP A 165 13.74 9.45 -12.05
C ASP A 165 15.17 9.37 -12.59
N ALA A 166 16.07 8.78 -11.80
CA ALA A 166 17.47 8.56 -12.21
C ALA A 166 17.63 7.61 -13.41
N THR A 167 16.58 6.86 -13.78
CA THR A 167 16.63 5.98 -14.97
C THR A 167 16.54 6.75 -16.29
N GLY A 168 16.02 7.98 -16.26
CA GLY A 168 15.76 8.81 -17.45
C GLY A 168 14.62 8.30 -18.34
N LEU A 169 13.84 7.33 -17.88
CA LEU A 169 12.67 6.84 -18.59
C LEU A 169 11.51 7.85 -18.46
N PRO A 170 10.61 7.93 -19.46
CA PRO A 170 9.36 8.66 -19.32
C PRO A 170 8.55 8.17 -18.12
N ASP A 171 7.83 9.07 -17.43
CA ASP A 171 7.08 8.75 -16.22
C ASP A 171 6.11 7.57 -16.39
N SER A 172 5.48 7.45 -17.55
CA SER A 172 4.58 6.35 -17.91
C SER A 172 5.26 4.99 -18.02
N GLU A 173 6.57 4.95 -18.23
CA GLU A 173 7.37 3.73 -18.35
C GLU A 173 8.12 3.40 -17.05
N GLN A 174 8.23 4.37 -16.14
CA GLN A 174 8.86 4.17 -14.85
C GLN A 174 8.05 3.18 -14.00
N ARG A 175 8.76 2.30 -13.33
CA ARG A 175 8.16 1.44 -12.31
C ARG A 175 7.94 2.25 -11.04
N GLY A 176 6.98 1.87 -10.20
CA GLY A 176 6.68 2.71 -9.05
C GLY A 176 6.26 1.96 -7.81
N LEU A 177 6.24 2.70 -6.72
CA LEU A 177 5.60 2.32 -5.48
C LEU A 177 4.31 3.13 -5.33
N ALA A 178 3.25 2.50 -4.87
CA ALA A 178 2.06 3.18 -4.40
C ALA A 178 1.79 2.78 -2.95
N LEU A 179 1.32 3.72 -2.14
CA LEU A 179 0.97 3.52 -0.74
C LEU A 179 -0.50 3.90 -0.52
N ALA A 180 -1.25 3.03 0.12
CA ALA A 180 -2.60 3.32 0.57
C ALA A 180 -2.71 2.94 2.06
N PHE A 181 -2.78 3.94 2.93
CA PHE A 181 -2.97 3.76 4.37
C PHE A 181 -4.44 4.02 4.71
N ALA A 182 -5.10 3.04 5.30
CA ALA A 182 -6.46 3.17 5.82
C ALA A 182 -6.43 3.20 7.34
N GLY A 183 -6.95 4.26 7.96
CA GLY A 183 -6.84 4.43 9.41
C GLY A 183 -7.79 5.48 10.00
N LEU A 184 -7.56 5.83 11.26
CA LEU A 184 -8.27 6.90 11.94
C LEU A 184 -7.69 8.27 11.57
N PRO A 185 -8.46 9.37 11.63
CA PRO A 185 -7.96 10.71 11.33
C PRO A 185 -6.73 11.11 12.15
N SER A 186 -6.69 10.77 13.44
CA SER A 186 -5.56 11.07 14.33
C SER A 186 -4.21 10.53 13.81
N MET A 187 -4.23 9.38 13.14
CA MET A 187 -3.00 8.82 12.53
C MET A 187 -2.41 9.75 11.47
N VAL A 188 -3.26 10.45 10.72
CA VAL A 188 -2.78 11.41 9.69
C VAL A 188 -2.16 12.62 10.37
N ASP A 189 -2.79 13.15 11.41
CA ASP A 189 -2.26 14.28 12.17
C ASP A 189 -0.89 13.93 12.73
N ASP A 190 -0.76 12.78 13.41
CA ASP A 190 0.49 12.30 13.98
C ASP A 190 1.56 12.09 12.89
N LEU A 191 1.19 11.50 11.75
CA LEU A 191 2.12 11.26 10.63
C LEU A 191 2.59 12.56 9.99
N LEU A 192 1.72 13.55 9.84
CA LEU A 192 2.07 14.85 9.27
C LEU A 192 2.93 15.72 10.20
N GLU A 193 2.94 15.44 11.51
CA GLU A 193 3.84 16.09 12.48
C GLU A 193 5.26 15.52 12.43
N GLU A 194 5.44 14.31 11.87
CA GLU A 194 6.75 13.65 11.78
C GLU A 194 7.70 14.41 10.83
N PRO A 195 8.88 14.89 11.29
CA PRO A 195 9.76 15.73 10.49
C PRO A 195 10.26 15.08 9.20
N SER A 196 10.39 13.77 9.16
CA SER A 196 10.91 13.01 8.01
C SER A 196 9.95 12.97 6.82
N VAL A 197 8.65 13.29 7.02
CA VAL A 197 7.62 13.17 6.00
C VAL A 197 6.86 14.46 5.72
N THR A 198 7.50 15.60 5.92
CA THR A 198 6.90 16.93 5.67
C THR A 198 6.38 17.12 4.24
N PHE A 199 6.88 16.34 3.29
CA PHE A 199 6.39 16.33 1.91
C PHE A 199 4.95 15.85 1.78
N LEU A 200 4.45 15.04 2.71
CA LEU A 200 3.04 14.58 2.72
C LEU A 200 2.03 15.72 2.87
N ARG A 201 2.46 16.86 3.41
CA ARG A 201 1.60 18.06 3.52
C ARG A 201 1.29 18.71 2.17
N ARG A 202 1.96 18.27 1.09
CA ARG A 202 1.81 18.79 -0.27
C ARG A 202 1.16 17.78 -1.23
N ALA A 203 0.85 16.59 -0.73
CA ALA A 203 0.24 15.51 -1.50
C ALA A 203 -1.29 15.62 -1.58
#